data_a4f0ba50b082f1e19373eb89b26d8940
#
_entry.id   a4f0ba50b082f1e19373eb89b26d8940
#
_cell.length_a   1.000
_cell.length_b   1.000
_cell.length_c   1.000
_cell.angle_alpha   90.00
_cell.angle_beta   90.00
_cell.angle_gamma   90.00
#
_symmetry.space_group_name_H-M   'P 1'
#
loop_
_entity.id
_entity.type
_entity.pdbx_description
1 polymer ?
#
loop_
_entity_poly.entity_id
_entity_poly.type
_entity_poly.pdbx_seq_one_letter_code
_entity_poly.pdbx_strand_id
1 'polypeptide(L)'
;YRRQRQMCIRDSLDNPYIKEGGKMDYNHKKVYDFELEKTIDEKILLKKLGPALESGQKRSIEIDVHNTDRAVGTLFGAEITRRYADNLDEDTFTVKCNGSGGQSFGAFIPKGLTLELVGDSNDYFGKGLSGGKLVVYPPTGTQFKEDENIIIGNVALYGATSGKAFVNGVAGERFCVRNSGATAVVEGVGDHGCEYMTGGRVVVIGKTGKNFAAGMSGGIAYVLDEDSNCLLYTSPSPRDPKTSR
;
A
#
# COMPACT_ATOMS: atom_id res chain seq x y z
N TYR A 1 31.21 9.58 -22.48
CA TYR A 1 30.08 9.26 -21.57
C TYR A 1 29.87 10.33 -20.50
N ARG A 2 30.90 10.80 -19.78
CA ARG A 2 30.79 11.88 -18.77
C ARG A 2 30.44 13.25 -19.38
N ARG A 3 30.98 13.58 -20.55
CA ARG A 3 30.68 14.85 -21.22
C ARG A 3 29.24 14.94 -21.71
N GLN A 4 28.67 13.84 -22.18
CA GLN A 4 27.29 13.77 -22.64
C GLN A 4 26.30 13.92 -21.47
N ARG A 5 26.58 13.29 -20.30
CA ARG A 5 25.78 13.49 -19.08
C ARG A 5 25.82 14.93 -18.57
N GLN A 6 26.98 15.58 -18.61
CA GLN A 6 27.08 17.00 -18.23
C GLN A 6 26.32 17.93 -19.17
N MET A 7 26.32 17.61 -20.46
CA MET A 7 25.55 18.36 -21.45
C MET A 7 24.04 18.23 -21.22
N CYS A 8 23.52 17.02 -21.04
CA CYS A 8 22.10 16.78 -20.75
C CYS A 8 21.62 17.44 -19.45
N ILE A 9 22.43 17.41 -18.41
CA ILE A 9 22.09 18.08 -17.15
C ILE A 9 22.09 19.59 -17.32
N ARG A 10 23.06 20.14 -18.03
CA ARG A 10 23.17 21.58 -18.29
C ARG A 10 22.00 22.08 -19.13
N ASP A 11 21.65 21.37 -20.20
CA ASP A 11 20.54 21.73 -21.08
C ASP A 11 19.18 21.64 -20.36
N SER A 12 19.01 20.67 -19.45
CA SER A 12 17.80 20.56 -18.65
C SER A 12 17.68 21.59 -17.52
N LEU A 13 18.80 22.19 -17.11
CA LEU A 13 18.83 23.28 -16.13
C LEU A 13 18.77 24.67 -16.78
N ASP A 14 19.06 24.76 -18.09
CA ASP A 14 18.93 26.00 -18.84
C ASP A 14 17.45 26.35 -19.05
N ASN A 15 16.95 27.32 -18.31
CA ASN A 15 15.59 27.81 -18.49
C ASN A 15 15.54 28.89 -19.59
N PRO A 16 14.94 28.62 -20.74
CA PRO A 16 14.86 29.59 -21.84
C PRO A 16 14.15 30.88 -21.42
N TYR A 17 13.19 30.83 -20.52
CA TYR A 17 12.47 31.98 -20.00
C TYR A 17 13.40 32.99 -19.30
N ILE A 18 14.42 32.54 -18.59
CA ILE A 18 15.43 33.41 -17.97
C ILE A 18 16.34 34.03 -19.03
N LYS A 19 16.70 33.26 -20.08
CA LYS A 19 17.52 33.75 -21.21
C LYS A 19 16.80 34.88 -21.99
N GLU A 20 15.49 34.86 -22.01
CA GLU A 20 14.64 35.87 -22.62
C GLU A 20 14.35 37.08 -21.70
N GLY A 21 15.00 37.13 -20.53
CA GLY A 21 14.81 38.22 -19.55
C GLY A 21 13.62 38.05 -18.62
N GLY A 22 13.02 36.85 -18.59
CA GLY A 22 11.95 36.54 -17.67
C GLY A 22 12.45 36.43 -16.22
N LYS A 23 11.62 36.80 -15.27
CA LYS A 23 11.87 36.67 -13.84
C LYS A 23 11.24 35.38 -13.31
N MET A 24 12.03 34.55 -12.64
CA MET A 24 11.56 33.37 -11.92
C MET A 24 11.32 33.71 -10.45
N ASP A 25 10.17 34.28 -10.17
CA ASP A 25 9.74 34.51 -8.80
C ASP A 25 8.77 33.39 -8.39
N TYR A 26 8.98 32.84 -7.20
CA TYR A 26 8.03 31.92 -6.61
C TYR A 26 6.69 32.63 -6.39
N ASN A 27 5.65 32.17 -7.11
CA ASN A 27 4.32 32.73 -6.95
C ASN A 27 3.58 32.07 -5.80
N HIS A 28 3.80 32.55 -4.58
CA HIS A 28 3.14 32.10 -3.36
C HIS A 28 1.63 32.41 -3.29
N LYS A 29 1.08 33.14 -4.27
CA LYS A 29 -0.37 33.42 -4.36
C LYS A 29 -1.14 32.33 -5.09
N LYS A 30 -0.46 31.45 -5.83
CA LYS A 30 -1.07 30.28 -6.49
C LYS A 30 -0.86 29.06 -5.60
N VAL A 31 -1.71 28.87 -4.60
CA VAL A 31 -1.79 27.61 -3.86
C VAL A 31 -2.57 26.64 -4.74
N TYR A 32 -1.98 25.44 -4.97
CA TYR A 32 -2.70 24.37 -5.66
C TYR A 32 -3.82 23.88 -4.76
N ASP A 33 -5.04 23.89 -5.27
CA ASP A 33 -6.20 23.34 -4.57
C ASP A 33 -6.27 21.83 -4.87
N PHE A 34 -6.09 21.02 -3.84
CA PHE A 34 -6.21 19.57 -3.92
C PHE A 34 -7.65 19.09 -3.86
N GLU A 35 -8.61 19.98 -3.69
CA GLU A 35 -10.05 19.67 -3.58
C GLU A 35 -10.34 18.58 -2.54
N LEU A 36 -9.68 18.63 -1.40
CA LEU A 36 -9.77 17.60 -0.35
C LEU A 36 -11.20 17.41 0.17
N GLU A 37 -12.00 18.46 0.12
CA GLU A 37 -13.42 18.43 0.49
C GLU A 37 -14.26 17.49 -0.40
N LYS A 38 -13.73 17.09 -1.57
CA LYS A 38 -14.39 16.13 -2.47
C LYS A 38 -14.07 14.68 -2.14
N THR A 39 -13.11 14.42 -1.28
CA THR A 39 -12.73 13.04 -0.89
C THR A 39 -13.79 12.35 -0.05
N ILE A 40 -13.82 11.02 -0.08
CA ILE A 40 -14.68 10.22 0.81
C ILE A 40 -14.36 10.47 2.27
N ASP A 41 -13.09 10.64 2.59
CA ASP A 41 -12.65 10.91 3.96
C ASP A 41 -13.34 12.15 4.54
N GLU A 42 -13.34 13.27 3.80
CA GLU A 42 -13.98 14.51 4.21
C GLU A 42 -15.51 14.43 4.18
N LYS A 43 -16.06 13.86 3.11
CA LYS A 43 -17.52 13.80 2.93
C LYS A 43 -18.21 12.85 3.89
N ILE A 44 -17.56 11.72 4.21
CA ILE A 44 -18.19 10.60 4.91
C ILE A 44 -17.45 10.24 6.19
N LEU A 45 -16.15 9.91 6.14
CA LEU A 45 -15.45 9.34 7.28
C LEU A 45 -15.35 10.34 8.43
N LEU A 46 -14.87 11.55 8.18
CA LEU A 46 -14.74 12.59 9.21
C LEU A 46 -16.11 13.02 9.76
N LYS A 47 -17.15 13.03 8.94
CA LYS A 47 -18.50 13.37 9.41
C LYS A 47 -19.14 12.28 10.26
N LYS A 48 -19.08 11.01 9.81
CA LYS A 48 -19.74 9.89 10.50
C LYS A 48 -18.94 9.39 11.71
N LEU A 49 -17.62 9.42 11.65
CA LEU A 49 -16.72 8.93 12.69
C LEU A 49 -16.17 10.06 13.58
N GLY A 50 -16.33 11.34 13.20
CA GLY A 50 -15.85 12.49 13.96
C GLY A 50 -16.22 12.47 15.45
N PRO A 51 -17.50 12.28 15.83
CA PRO A 51 -17.88 12.18 17.24
C PRO A 51 -17.20 11.04 17.99
N ALA A 52 -16.98 9.89 17.33
CA ALA A 52 -16.25 8.77 17.92
C ALA A 52 -14.74 9.04 17.96
N LEU A 53 -14.22 9.77 16.98
CA LEU A 53 -12.83 10.22 16.96
C LEU A 53 -12.48 11.17 18.13
N GLU A 54 -13.43 12.02 18.55
CA GLU A 54 -13.28 12.91 19.71
C GLU A 54 -13.18 12.12 21.03
N SER A 55 -13.96 11.06 21.16
CA SER A 55 -14.07 10.26 22.39
C SER A 55 -13.17 9.03 22.43
N GLY A 56 -12.56 8.62 21.31
CA GLY A 56 -11.81 7.37 21.19
C GLY A 56 -12.66 6.10 21.28
N GLN A 57 -13.99 6.24 21.18
CA GLN A 57 -14.90 5.09 21.30
C GLN A 57 -14.91 4.25 20.03
N LYS A 58 -15.03 2.93 20.20
CA LYS A 58 -15.16 1.99 19.08
C LYS A 58 -16.38 2.34 18.24
N ARG A 59 -16.16 2.42 16.92
CA ARG A 59 -17.22 2.71 15.95
C ARG A 59 -16.98 1.99 14.63
N SER A 60 -18.05 1.39 14.12
CA SER A 60 -18.06 0.77 12.80
C SER A 60 -19.07 1.49 11.91
N ILE A 61 -18.72 1.64 10.64
CA ILE A 61 -19.60 2.14 9.58
C ILE A 61 -19.46 1.32 8.31
N GLU A 62 -20.47 1.39 7.45
CA GLU A 62 -20.44 0.79 6.12
C GLU A 62 -20.66 1.88 5.07
N ILE A 63 -19.89 1.81 3.97
CA ILE A 63 -19.91 2.78 2.87
C ILE A 63 -19.69 2.07 1.53
N ASP A 64 -20.17 2.69 0.46
CA ASP A 64 -19.83 2.29 -0.90
C ASP A 64 -18.60 3.09 -1.38
N VAL A 65 -17.74 2.43 -2.16
CA VAL A 65 -16.52 3.03 -2.74
C VAL A 65 -16.42 2.69 -4.22
N HIS A 66 -15.83 3.61 -4.97
CA HIS A 66 -15.61 3.48 -6.40
C HIS A 66 -14.12 3.62 -6.72
N ASN A 67 -13.70 3.12 -7.86
CA ASN A 67 -12.31 3.19 -8.32
C ASN A 67 -11.79 4.64 -8.53
N THR A 68 -12.68 5.62 -8.55
CA THR A 68 -12.34 7.06 -8.57
C THR A 68 -12.04 7.62 -7.18
N ASP A 69 -12.40 6.90 -6.11
CA ASP A 69 -12.17 7.34 -4.73
C ASP A 69 -10.76 6.98 -4.30
N ARG A 70 -9.85 7.95 -4.44
CA ARG A 70 -8.43 7.77 -4.15
C ARG A 70 -8.12 7.97 -2.67
N ALA A 71 -7.11 7.26 -2.20
CA ALA A 71 -6.50 7.42 -0.87
C ALA A 71 -7.50 7.36 0.29
N VAL A 72 -8.53 6.52 0.15
CA VAL A 72 -9.56 6.31 1.20
C VAL A 72 -8.88 5.90 2.51
N GLY A 73 -9.24 6.56 3.60
CA GLY A 73 -8.70 6.34 4.94
C GLY A 73 -7.46 7.15 5.29
N THR A 74 -6.81 7.81 4.32
CA THR A 74 -5.55 8.55 4.55
C THR A 74 -5.77 9.82 5.39
N LEU A 75 -6.75 10.65 5.06
CA LEU A 75 -7.03 11.85 5.82
C LEU A 75 -7.60 11.53 7.19
N PHE A 76 -8.53 10.59 7.27
CA PHE A 76 -9.07 10.13 8.55
C PHE A 76 -7.96 9.51 9.43
N GLY A 77 -7.06 8.73 8.84
CA GLY A 77 -5.88 8.20 9.52
C GLY A 77 -4.94 9.29 10.04
N ALA A 78 -4.74 10.37 9.28
CA ALA A 78 -3.97 11.51 9.75
C ALA A 78 -4.59 12.16 10.98
N GLU A 79 -5.92 12.28 11.03
CA GLU A 79 -6.64 12.82 12.20
C GLU A 79 -6.54 11.89 13.42
N ILE A 80 -6.57 10.57 13.21
CA ILE A 80 -6.30 9.59 14.27
C ILE A 80 -4.89 9.81 14.84
N THR A 81 -3.89 9.87 13.96
CA THR A 81 -2.49 10.04 14.39
C THR A 81 -2.25 11.34 15.14
N ARG A 82 -2.86 12.44 14.71
CA ARG A 82 -2.75 13.75 15.42
C ARG A 82 -3.28 13.71 16.85
N ARG A 83 -4.31 12.90 17.12
CA ARG A 83 -4.96 12.84 18.43
C ARG A 83 -4.41 11.75 19.34
N TYR A 84 -4.09 10.63 18.76
CA TYR A 84 -3.82 9.41 19.51
C TYR A 84 -2.43 8.81 19.29
N ALA A 85 -1.68 9.27 18.27
CA ALA A 85 -0.45 8.64 17.82
C ALA A 85 -0.71 7.14 17.54
N ASP A 86 -0.11 6.23 18.30
CA ASP A 86 -0.27 4.77 18.22
C ASP A 86 -1.01 4.14 19.43
N ASN A 87 -1.68 4.99 20.24
CA ASN A 87 -2.29 4.58 21.51
C ASN A 87 -3.71 4.00 21.37
N LEU A 88 -4.29 3.94 20.18
CA LEU A 88 -5.59 3.30 19.99
C LEU A 88 -5.46 1.77 19.95
N ASP A 89 -6.49 1.10 20.45
CA ASP A 89 -6.64 -0.34 20.26
C ASP A 89 -6.92 -0.68 18.80
N GLU A 90 -6.53 -1.86 18.38
CA GLU A 90 -6.91 -2.39 17.07
C GLU A 90 -8.44 -2.42 16.94
N ASP A 91 -8.96 -2.14 15.73
CA ASP A 91 -10.41 -2.10 15.45
C ASP A 91 -11.20 -1.05 16.25
N THR A 92 -10.57 0.04 16.67
CA THR A 92 -11.30 1.15 17.26
C THR A 92 -12.25 1.78 16.23
N PHE A 93 -11.76 2.01 15.02
CA PHE A 93 -12.56 2.48 13.89
C PHE A 93 -12.52 1.42 12.79
N THR A 94 -13.69 0.89 12.45
CA THR A 94 -13.83 -0.09 11.37
C THR A 94 -14.70 0.50 10.27
N VAL A 95 -14.19 0.53 9.05
CA VAL A 95 -14.92 0.97 7.88
C VAL A 95 -15.04 -0.20 6.92
N LYS A 96 -16.26 -0.71 6.76
CA LYS A 96 -16.58 -1.69 5.72
C LYS A 96 -16.90 -0.95 4.43
N CYS A 97 -16.15 -1.24 3.38
CA CYS A 97 -16.27 -0.64 2.07
C CYS A 97 -16.79 -1.69 1.08
N ASN A 98 -17.81 -1.34 0.32
CA ASN A 98 -18.36 -2.21 -0.75
C ASN A 98 -18.03 -1.59 -2.11
N GLY A 99 -17.44 -2.36 -3.02
CA GLY A 99 -17.16 -1.93 -4.37
C GLY A 99 -15.67 -1.97 -4.73
N SER A 100 -15.23 -1.03 -5.57
CA SER A 100 -13.84 -0.97 -6.06
C SER A 100 -13.06 0.13 -5.37
N GLY A 101 -12.07 -0.21 -4.58
CA GLY A 101 -11.16 0.75 -3.97
C GLY A 101 -10.27 1.43 -5.01
N GLY A 102 -10.24 2.76 -5.00
CA GLY A 102 -9.40 3.54 -5.90
C GLY A 102 -7.91 3.44 -5.56
N GLN A 103 -7.09 4.12 -6.34
CA GLN A 103 -5.64 4.13 -6.15
C GLN A 103 -5.26 4.59 -4.73
N SER A 104 -4.29 3.89 -4.13
CA SER A 104 -3.80 4.16 -2.78
C SER A 104 -4.85 3.95 -1.67
N PHE A 105 -5.81 3.05 -1.88
CA PHE A 105 -6.77 2.68 -0.84
C PHE A 105 -6.04 2.21 0.43
N GLY A 106 -6.37 2.77 1.58
CA GLY A 106 -5.74 2.45 2.87
C GLY A 106 -4.29 2.90 3.01
N ALA A 107 -3.81 3.85 2.18
CA ALA A 107 -2.45 4.34 2.29
C ALA A 107 -2.21 5.03 3.63
N PHE A 108 -1.09 4.70 4.29
CA PHE A 108 -0.59 5.30 5.53
C PHE A 108 -1.52 5.16 6.76
N ILE A 109 -2.54 4.31 6.70
CA ILE A 109 -3.46 4.19 7.83
C ILE A 109 -2.75 3.71 9.10
N PRO A 110 -3.03 4.38 10.25
CA PRO A 110 -2.38 4.10 11.52
C PRO A 110 -3.12 2.99 12.29
N LYS A 111 -2.51 2.55 13.38
CA LYS A 111 -3.15 1.67 14.37
C LYS A 111 -4.48 2.25 14.83
N GLY A 112 -5.46 1.39 15.05
CA GLY A 112 -6.81 1.77 15.43
C GLY A 112 -7.78 1.88 14.26
N LEU A 113 -7.29 2.00 13.01
CA LEU A 113 -8.14 2.03 11.82
C LEU A 113 -8.08 0.71 11.05
N THR A 114 -9.24 0.14 10.83
CA THR A 114 -9.44 -1.05 10.00
C THR A 114 -10.30 -0.69 8.80
N LEU A 115 -9.81 -0.97 7.61
CA LEU A 115 -10.58 -0.91 6.37
C LEU A 115 -10.82 -2.32 5.85
N GLU A 116 -12.08 -2.69 5.72
CA GLU A 116 -12.53 -3.97 5.16
C GLU A 116 -13.18 -3.70 3.81
N LEU A 117 -12.59 -4.22 2.73
CA LEU A 117 -13.06 -4.00 1.37
C LEU A 117 -13.68 -5.27 0.81
N VAL A 118 -14.96 -5.22 0.54
CA VAL A 118 -15.70 -6.27 -0.19
C VAL A 118 -15.68 -5.89 -1.67
N GLY A 119 -14.73 -6.41 -2.41
CA GLY A 119 -14.51 -6.04 -3.81
C GLY A 119 -13.05 -6.15 -4.21
N ASP A 120 -12.58 -5.20 -4.99
CA ASP A 120 -11.21 -5.12 -5.52
C ASP A 120 -10.58 -3.75 -5.27
N SER A 121 -9.30 -3.59 -5.50
CA SER A 121 -8.60 -2.32 -5.36
C SER A 121 -7.56 -2.10 -6.45
N ASN A 122 -7.37 -0.84 -6.80
CA ASN A 122 -6.32 -0.39 -7.72
C ASN A 122 -4.92 -0.46 -7.08
N ASP A 123 -3.93 0.11 -7.79
CA ASP A 123 -2.53 0.14 -7.37
C ASP A 123 -2.31 0.86 -6.03
N TYR A 124 -1.19 0.54 -5.40
CA TYR A 124 -0.74 1.13 -4.14
C TYR A 124 -1.67 0.87 -2.93
N PHE A 125 -2.44 -0.22 -2.96
CA PHE A 125 -3.23 -0.66 -1.81
C PHE A 125 -2.32 -0.77 -0.57
N GLY A 126 -2.68 -0.09 0.51
CA GLY A 126 -1.92 -0.09 1.77
C GLY A 126 -0.50 0.48 1.69
N LYS A 127 -0.19 1.33 0.67
CA LYS A 127 1.12 1.99 0.60
C LYS A 127 1.47 2.66 1.92
N GLY A 128 2.65 2.37 2.46
CA GLY A 128 3.10 2.98 3.70
C GLY A 128 2.24 2.64 4.92
N LEU A 129 1.55 1.51 4.91
CA LEU A 129 0.74 1.04 6.05
C LEU A 129 1.50 1.21 7.37
N SER A 130 0.91 1.91 8.33
CA SER A 130 1.57 2.40 9.54
C SER A 130 0.87 1.94 10.84
N GLY A 131 0.44 0.67 10.88
CA GLY A 131 -0.17 0.06 12.07
C GLY A 131 -1.64 -0.31 11.90
N GLY A 132 -2.31 0.19 10.86
CA GLY A 132 -3.70 -0.14 10.55
C GLY A 132 -3.89 -1.58 10.08
N LYS A 133 -5.14 -1.95 9.87
CA LYS A 133 -5.52 -3.25 9.33
C LYS A 133 -6.28 -3.09 8.03
N LEU A 134 -5.89 -3.86 7.04
CA LEU A 134 -6.53 -3.94 5.73
C LEU A 134 -7.02 -5.36 5.48
N VAL A 135 -8.25 -5.48 5.05
CA VAL A 135 -8.84 -6.76 4.65
C VAL A 135 -9.51 -6.55 3.30
N VAL A 136 -9.25 -7.41 2.33
CA VAL A 136 -9.93 -7.38 1.03
C VAL A 136 -10.29 -8.78 0.59
N TYR A 137 -11.51 -8.93 0.14
CA TYR A 137 -12.05 -10.21 -0.36
C TYR A 137 -13.18 -9.97 -1.36
N PRO A 138 -13.40 -10.94 -2.29
CA PRO A 138 -14.46 -10.81 -3.26
C PRO A 138 -15.85 -10.87 -2.63
N PRO A 139 -16.89 -10.27 -3.25
CA PRO A 139 -18.28 -10.38 -2.79
C PRO A 139 -18.75 -11.82 -2.70
N THR A 140 -19.62 -12.11 -1.75
CA THR A 140 -20.24 -13.44 -1.62
C THR A 140 -21.00 -13.83 -2.89
N GLY A 141 -20.75 -15.06 -3.37
CA GLY A 141 -21.37 -15.58 -4.60
C GLY A 141 -20.56 -15.36 -5.87
N THR A 142 -19.36 -14.82 -5.77
CA THR A 142 -18.40 -14.76 -6.87
C THR A 142 -18.05 -16.17 -7.33
N GLN A 143 -17.97 -16.39 -8.65
CA GLN A 143 -17.74 -17.73 -9.23
C GLN A 143 -16.29 -18.00 -9.63
N PHE A 144 -15.41 -17.04 -9.52
CA PHE A 144 -13.98 -17.24 -9.79
C PHE A 144 -13.26 -17.78 -8.54
N LYS A 145 -12.14 -18.42 -8.74
CA LYS A 145 -11.26 -18.87 -7.67
C LYS A 145 -10.36 -17.74 -7.23
N GLU A 146 -10.22 -17.57 -5.95
CA GLU A 146 -9.47 -16.47 -5.34
C GLU A 146 -7.96 -16.58 -5.65
N ASP A 147 -7.42 -17.78 -5.72
CA ASP A 147 -6.02 -18.06 -6.03
C ASP A 147 -5.63 -17.85 -7.51
N GLU A 148 -6.62 -17.69 -8.39
CA GLU A 148 -6.42 -17.49 -9.84
C GLU A 148 -6.71 -16.05 -10.29
N ASN A 149 -7.25 -15.18 -9.42
CA ASN A 149 -7.72 -13.86 -9.82
C ASN A 149 -7.05 -12.73 -9.03
N ILE A 150 -6.59 -11.71 -9.78
CA ILE A 150 -6.02 -10.52 -9.19
C ILE A 150 -7.14 -9.67 -8.57
N ILE A 151 -7.06 -9.41 -7.27
CA ILE A 151 -8.03 -8.60 -6.52
C ILE A 151 -7.46 -7.24 -6.11
N ILE A 152 -6.14 -7.10 -6.01
CA ILE A 152 -5.47 -5.83 -5.76
C ILE A 152 -4.40 -5.57 -6.81
N GLY A 153 -4.25 -4.32 -7.21
CA GLY A 153 -3.30 -3.90 -8.23
C GLY A 153 -1.84 -4.01 -7.81
N ASN A 154 -0.97 -3.33 -8.54
CA ASN A 154 0.47 -3.37 -8.35
C ASN A 154 0.93 -2.54 -7.15
N VAL A 155 2.12 -2.84 -6.66
CA VAL A 155 2.84 -2.05 -5.64
C VAL A 155 2.07 -1.96 -4.31
N ALA A 156 1.26 -2.97 -4.01
CA ALA A 156 0.53 -3.04 -2.75
C ALA A 156 1.50 -3.19 -1.56
N LEU A 157 1.21 -2.53 -0.45
CA LEU A 157 2.01 -2.50 0.79
C LEU A 157 3.45 -1.99 0.60
N TYR A 158 3.71 -1.19 -0.45
CA TYR A 158 5.01 -0.59 -0.66
C TYR A 158 5.44 0.26 0.53
N GLY A 159 6.61 -0.03 1.09
CA GLY A 159 7.16 0.73 2.22
C GLY A 159 6.32 0.65 3.50
N ALA A 160 5.49 -0.39 3.67
CA ALA A 160 4.74 -0.60 4.89
C ALA A 160 5.68 -0.78 6.10
N THR A 161 5.39 -0.11 7.20
CA THR A 161 6.24 -0.09 8.41
C THR A 161 5.68 -0.92 9.55
N SER A 162 4.37 -1.10 9.60
CA SER A 162 3.67 -1.88 10.61
C SER A 162 2.22 -2.11 10.20
N GLY A 163 1.48 -2.92 10.94
CA GLY A 163 0.07 -3.23 10.65
C GLY A 163 -0.13 -4.59 10.01
N LYS A 164 -1.34 -4.84 9.56
CA LYS A 164 -1.78 -6.13 9.04
C LYS A 164 -2.53 -5.98 7.72
N ALA A 165 -2.31 -6.87 6.78
CA ALA A 165 -3.08 -6.94 5.54
C ALA A 165 -3.46 -8.40 5.24
N PHE A 166 -4.73 -8.62 4.94
CA PHE A 166 -5.29 -9.93 4.58
C PHE A 166 -5.97 -9.79 3.22
N VAL A 167 -5.46 -10.52 2.24
CA VAL A 167 -5.89 -10.43 0.85
C VAL A 167 -6.37 -11.81 0.39
N ASN A 168 -7.67 -11.96 0.25
CA ASN A 168 -8.27 -13.17 -0.29
C ASN A 168 -8.36 -13.07 -1.81
N GLY A 169 -7.25 -13.25 -2.47
CA GLY A 169 -7.04 -13.15 -3.90
C GLY A 169 -5.58 -12.88 -4.23
N VAL A 170 -5.27 -12.76 -5.51
CA VAL A 170 -3.91 -12.52 -5.99
C VAL A 170 -3.60 -11.02 -5.98
N ALA A 171 -2.41 -10.66 -5.56
CA ALA A 171 -1.87 -9.31 -5.72
C ALA A 171 -1.09 -9.19 -7.04
N GLY A 172 -1.12 -8.00 -7.63
CA GLY A 172 -0.31 -7.66 -8.78
C GLY A 172 1.20 -7.70 -8.49
N GLU A 173 1.98 -7.06 -9.35
CA GLU A 173 3.44 -7.01 -9.21
C GLU A 173 3.87 -6.16 -8.01
N ARG A 174 5.08 -6.44 -7.50
CA ARG A 174 5.76 -5.65 -6.47
C ARG A 174 5.01 -5.56 -5.13
N PHE A 175 4.37 -6.65 -4.74
CA PHE A 175 3.73 -6.78 -3.44
C PHE A 175 4.76 -6.70 -2.32
N CYS A 176 4.50 -5.93 -1.26
CA CYS A 176 5.36 -5.79 -0.07
C CYS A 176 6.81 -5.31 -0.34
N VAL A 177 7.06 -4.63 -1.46
CA VAL A 177 8.40 -4.05 -1.73
C VAL A 177 8.76 -3.06 -0.63
N ARG A 178 9.98 -3.21 -0.08
CA ARG A 178 10.47 -2.40 1.06
C ARG A 178 9.59 -2.46 2.31
N ASN A 179 8.84 -3.54 2.51
CA ASN A 179 8.16 -3.76 3.78
C ASN A 179 9.20 -3.87 4.91
N SER A 180 9.01 -3.14 5.99
CA SER A 180 9.92 -3.10 7.13
C SER A 180 9.30 -3.59 8.45
N GLY A 181 7.99 -3.89 8.48
CA GLY A 181 7.37 -4.34 9.73
C GLY A 181 5.94 -4.83 9.64
N ALA A 182 5.25 -4.63 8.51
CA ALA A 182 3.87 -5.09 8.37
C ALA A 182 3.79 -6.62 8.20
N THR A 183 2.68 -7.20 8.66
CA THR A 183 2.32 -8.60 8.44
C THR A 183 1.28 -8.68 7.33
N ALA A 184 1.51 -9.51 6.33
CA ALA A 184 0.60 -9.68 5.21
C ALA A 184 0.35 -11.15 4.87
N VAL A 185 -0.88 -11.47 4.50
CA VAL A 185 -1.29 -12.79 3.97
C VAL A 185 -1.98 -12.56 2.64
N VAL A 186 -1.62 -13.33 1.61
CA VAL A 186 -2.14 -13.20 0.25
C VAL A 186 -2.19 -14.56 -0.44
N GLU A 187 -3.16 -14.78 -1.33
CA GLU A 187 -3.31 -16.04 -2.06
C GLU A 187 -2.23 -16.25 -3.14
N GLY A 188 -1.73 -15.17 -3.74
CA GLY A 188 -0.66 -15.22 -4.72
C GLY A 188 -0.12 -13.83 -5.03
N VAL A 189 1.07 -13.76 -5.65
CA VAL A 189 1.71 -12.51 -6.01
C VAL A 189 2.33 -12.56 -7.40
N GLY A 190 2.32 -11.43 -8.09
CA GLY A 190 3.03 -11.23 -9.35
C GLY A 190 4.55 -11.14 -9.16
N ASP A 191 5.24 -10.64 -10.18
CA ASP A 191 6.69 -10.47 -10.20
C ASP A 191 7.17 -9.49 -9.12
N HIS A 192 8.41 -9.67 -8.64
CA HIS A 192 9.08 -8.77 -7.70
C HIS A 192 8.42 -8.66 -6.30
N GLY A 193 7.66 -9.67 -5.86
CA GLY A 193 7.12 -9.71 -4.50
C GLY A 193 8.21 -9.69 -3.44
N CYS A 194 8.01 -8.97 -2.34
CA CYS A 194 8.96 -8.84 -1.20
C CYS A 194 10.36 -8.30 -1.56
N GLU A 195 10.53 -7.64 -2.71
CA GLU A 195 11.79 -7.04 -3.11
C GLU A 195 12.27 -6.01 -2.08
N TYR A 196 13.56 -6.08 -1.72
CA TYR A 196 14.16 -5.17 -0.72
C TYR A 196 13.42 -5.12 0.63
N MET A 197 12.70 -6.16 1.00
CA MET A 197 12.05 -6.27 2.30
C MET A 197 13.12 -6.28 3.41
N THR A 198 12.90 -5.51 4.47
CA THR A 198 13.84 -5.33 5.59
C THR A 198 13.29 -5.79 6.94
N GLY A 199 11.98 -6.08 7.02
CA GLY A 199 11.31 -6.53 8.24
C GLY A 199 9.87 -6.98 7.95
N GLY A 200 9.14 -7.37 8.99
CA GLY A 200 7.77 -7.84 8.88
C GLY A 200 7.65 -9.33 8.52
N ARG A 201 6.42 -9.76 8.24
CA ARG A 201 6.10 -11.15 7.88
C ARG A 201 5.15 -11.15 6.69
N VAL A 202 5.47 -11.98 5.70
CA VAL A 202 4.61 -12.16 4.53
C VAL A 202 4.34 -13.66 4.37
N VAL A 203 3.07 -14.00 4.14
CA VAL A 203 2.64 -15.37 3.84
C VAL A 203 1.96 -15.35 2.48
N VAL A 204 2.52 -16.08 1.52
CA VAL A 204 1.93 -16.32 0.22
C VAL A 204 1.43 -17.76 0.18
N ILE A 205 0.11 -17.93 0.02
CA ILE A 205 -0.53 -19.25 0.11
C ILE A 205 -0.46 -20.00 -1.23
N GLY A 206 -0.11 -19.31 -2.31
CA GLY A 206 -0.02 -19.89 -3.66
C GLY A 206 1.18 -19.39 -4.44
N LYS A 207 0.98 -19.09 -5.70
CA LYS A 207 2.05 -18.83 -6.66
C LYS A 207 2.76 -17.50 -6.42
N THR A 208 4.06 -17.48 -6.69
CA THR A 208 4.88 -16.27 -6.76
C THR A 208 5.39 -16.04 -8.18
N GLY A 209 5.56 -14.76 -8.55
CA GLY A 209 6.21 -14.40 -9.81
C GLY A 209 7.73 -14.43 -9.73
N LYS A 210 8.39 -13.94 -10.78
CA LYS A 210 9.85 -13.87 -10.89
C LYS A 210 10.43 -12.87 -9.87
N ASN A 211 11.70 -13.07 -9.53
CA ASN A 211 12.46 -12.18 -8.65
C ASN A 211 11.81 -11.99 -7.25
N PHE A 212 11.03 -12.98 -6.79
CA PHE A 212 10.48 -12.96 -5.44
C PHE A 212 11.60 -12.85 -4.41
N ALA A 213 11.43 -11.96 -3.42
CA ALA A 213 12.39 -11.66 -2.36
C ALA A 213 13.78 -11.18 -2.84
N ALA A 214 13.90 -10.68 -4.07
CA ALA A 214 15.17 -10.15 -4.56
C ALA A 214 15.66 -8.99 -3.70
N GLY A 215 16.91 -9.04 -3.23
CA GLY A 215 17.51 -8.03 -2.37
C GLY A 215 16.88 -7.95 -0.95
N MET A 216 16.07 -8.91 -0.56
CA MET A 216 15.54 -9.00 0.81
C MET A 216 16.69 -9.12 1.81
N SER A 217 16.71 -8.26 2.82
CA SER A 217 17.77 -8.19 3.83
C SER A 217 17.28 -8.46 5.26
N GLY A 218 15.97 -8.57 5.47
CA GLY A 218 15.36 -8.87 6.76
C GLY A 218 13.87 -9.16 6.64
N GLY A 219 13.25 -9.56 7.74
CA GLY A 219 11.89 -10.06 7.75
C GLY A 219 11.79 -11.54 7.39
N ILE A 220 10.57 -12.04 7.27
CA ILE A 220 10.30 -13.45 6.97
C ILE A 220 9.21 -13.50 5.87
N ALA A 221 9.48 -14.24 4.80
CA ALA A 221 8.51 -14.54 3.77
C ALA A 221 8.28 -16.07 3.73
N TYR A 222 7.05 -16.50 3.97
CA TYR A 222 6.62 -17.89 3.82
C TYR A 222 5.88 -18.03 2.50
N VAL A 223 6.20 -19.06 1.75
CA VAL A 223 5.52 -19.42 0.51
C VAL A 223 5.06 -20.85 0.62
N LEU A 224 3.77 -21.09 0.39
CA LEU A 224 3.26 -22.45 0.25
C LEU A 224 3.61 -22.97 -1.15
N ASP A 225 4.44 -23.98 -1.22
CA ASP A 225 4.92 -24.58 -2.46
C ASP A 225 4.33 -26.00 -2.63
N GLU A 226 3.09 -26.06 -3.11
CA GLU A 226 2.37 -27.34 -3.29
C GLU A 226 3.00 -28.18 -4.41
N ASP A 227 3.51 -27.54 -5.45
CA ASP A 227 4.01 -28.20 -6.66
C ASP A 227 5.54 -28.37 -6.68
N SER A 228 6.25 -27.94 -5.63
CA SER A 228 7.72 -27.90 -5.55
C SER A 228 8.38 -27.08 -6.69
N ASN A 229 7.64 -26.14 -7.27
CA ASN A 229 8.09 -25.31 -8.39
C ASN A 229 8.52 -23.90 -7.99
N CYS A 230 8.14 -23.44 -6.79
CA CYS A 230 8.34 -22.07 -6.37
C CYS A 230 9.80 -21.71 -6.05
N LEU A 231 10.58 -22.68 -5.60
CA LEU A 231 11.96 -22.46 -5.12
C LEU A 231 13.04 -22.45 -6.22
N LEU A 232 12.68 -22.76 -7.47
CA LEU A 232 13.64 -22.83 -8.59
C LEU A 232 14.17 -21.47 -9.05
N TYR A 233 13.62 -20.36 -8.59
CA TYR A 233 13.96 -19.01 -9.06
C TYR A 233 14.59 -18.10 -8.02
N THR A 234 14.78 -18.56 -6.78
CA THR A 234 15.48 -17.77 -5.76
C THR A 234 16.95 -18.12 -5.79
N SER A 235 17.79 -17.23 -6.33
CA SER A 235 19.22 -17.31 -6.07
C SER A 235 19.44 -17.18 -4.57
N PRO A 236 20.22 -18.09 -3.94
CA PRO A 236 20.51 -17.96 -2.52
C PRO A 236 21.15 -16.61 -2.25
N SER A 237 20.67 -15.93 -1.22
CA SER A 237 21.26 -14.68 -0.77
C SER A 237 22.75 -14.91 -0.47
N PRO A 238 23.65 -13.98 -0.81
CA PRO A 238 25.05 -14.08 -0.41
C PRO A 238 25.27 -14.19 1.11
N ARG A 239 24.22 -13.94 1.90
CA ARG A 239 24.21 -14.07 3.36
C ARG A 239 23.62 -15.39 3.86
N ASP A 240 23.04 -16.20 2.98
CA ASP A 240 22.58 -17.51 3.41
C ASP A 240 23.78 -18.34 3.87
N PRO A 241 23.75 -18.91 5.08
CA PRO A 241 24.83 -19.77 5.50
C PRO A 241 24.96 -20.88 4.46
N LYS A 242 26.15 -21.09 3.96
CA LYS A 242 26.44 -22.22 3.06
C LYS A 242 26.07 -23.49 3.83
N THR A 243 24.87 -24.02 3.57
CA THR A 243 24.53 -25.36 3.99
C THR A 243 25.48 -26.28 3.24
N SER A 244 26.49 -26.77 3.95
CA SER A 244 27.32 -27.88 3.45
C SER A 244 26.37 -29.01 3.13
N ARG A 245 26.43 -29.48 1.88
CA ARG A 245 25.81 -30.75 1.46
C ARG A 245 26.39 -31.91 2.27
#